data_82f999a8caf9ccc7cfc1a619cfb391d2
#
_entry.id   82f999a8caf9ccc7cfc1a619cfb391d2
#
_cell.length_a   1.000
_cell.length_b   1.000
_cell.length_c   1.000
_cell.angle_alpha   90.00
_cell.angle_beta   90.00
_cell.angle_gamma   90.00
#
_symmetry.space_group_name_H-M   'P 1'
#
loop_
_entity.id
_entity.type
_entity.pdbx_description
1 polymer ?
#
loop_
_entity_poly.entity_id
_entity_poly.type
_entity_poly.pdbx_seq_one_letter_code
_entity_poly.pdbx_strand_id
1 'polypeptide(L)'
;MTANALGGPAPVLPPNQTPPGGVTSPRTGPAVPRGRVRDLHPGWFASVMGTAILAVATYLNPGNQTAMQGAAHGLGAGLAVLAYALGAVMTIVYAVRWARYRDAALADLHHPVLGAMHATLPGGLLVLAVMTSVVGPQLLPAGAVTALIAVLAALGSVLAVVISVAFAMTLFVGAPPAASVNGGWFIPPVVTIIIPMALTPLVAHVGPGTARLLLALGYAAYGMGFLLFLMVLGLLHDRLVLHPLPPAQLAPTLWIGLGPVGVAALAPLALARAGQDLFGVAAPSVTVLSQLFGTAIWGFGLWWLAIAVTLLVRYLRAGPLPFHLGWWAFTFPLGAYTVATVTLARSWQAPVLEGVAVLLYLALVGFWVVVTARTVTATHAGRIWHR
;
A
#
# COMPACT_ATOMS: atom_id res chain seq x y z
N MET A 1 -10.25 12.35 70.10
CA MET A 1 -11.61 12.01 70.54
C MET A 1 -12.31 11.35 69.33
N THR A 2 -12.43 10.12 69.56
CA THR A 2 -13.47 9.12 69.36
C THR A 2 -13.72 8.64 67.93
N ALA A 3 -13.28 7.38 67.78
CA ALA A 3 -13.64 6.41 66.75
C ALA A 3 -15.18 6.17 66.69
N ASN A 4 -15.65 5.78 65.56
CA ASN A 4 -16.70 4.74 65.54
C ASN A 4 -16.58 3.91 64.25
N ALA A 5 -16.16 2.66 64.44
CA ALA A 5 -16.28 1.56 63.53
C ALA A 5 -17.70 1.02 63.58
N LEU A 6 -18.34 0.79 62.46
CA LEU A 6 -19.47 -0.13 62.35
C LEU A 6 -19.23 -1.08 61.18
N GLY A 7 -18.75 -2.28 61.54
CA GLY A 7 -18.79 -3.44 60.67
C GLY A 7 -20.20 -3.94 60.49
N GLY A 8 -20.68 -3.98 59.27
CA GLY A 8 -21.89 -4.72 58.87
C GLY A 8 -21.51 -6.14 58.42
N PRO A 9 -22.31 -7.18 58.70
CA PRO A 9 -21.99 -8.55 58.35
C PRO A 9 -22.08 -8.78 56.86
N ALA A 10 -21.14 -9.58 56.33
CA ALA A 10 -21.11 -10.03 54.95
C ALA A 10 -22.42 -10.78 54.58
N PRO A 11 -22.94 -10.59 53.36
CA PRO A 11 -24.12 -11.34 52.93
C PRO A 11 -23.78 -12.83 52.76
N VAL A 12 -24.54 -13.66 53.50
CA VAL A 12 -24.51 -15.11 53.37
C VAL A 12 -25.18 -15.48 52.04
N LEU A 13 -24.38 -16.12 51.15
CA LEU A 13 -24.91 -16.70 49.91
C LEU A 13 -25.71 -17.97 50.22
N PRO A 14 -26.92 -18.17 49.64
CA PRO A 14 -27.69 -19.39 49.83
C PRO A 14 -27.01 -20.57 49.11
N PRO A 15 -27.08 -21.80 49.70
CA PRO A 15 -26.49 -22.99 49.13
C PRO A 15 -27.32 -23.51 47.93
N ASN A 16 -26.61 -23.97 46.91
CA ASN A 16 -27.09 -24.81 45.81
C ASN A 16 -28.22 -24.29 44.91
N GLN A 17 -27.83 -23.54 43.88
CA GLN A 17 -28.54 -23.62 42.60
C GLN A 17 -27.60 -24.29 41.59
N THR A 18 -27.93 -25.54 41.27
CA THR A 18 -27.41 -26.25 40.08
C THR A 18 -27.69 -25.40 38.86
N PRO A 19 -26.66 -25.12 37.99
CA PRO A 19 -26.93 -24.42 36.74
C PRO A 19 -27.81 -25.31 35.85
N PRO A 20 -28.84 -24.74 35.19
CA PRO A 20 -29.61 -25.50 34.19
C PRO A 20 -28.70 -25.92 33.06
N GLY A 21 -28.78 -27.22 32.78
CA GLY A 21 -27.94 -27.90 31.79
C GLY A 21 -28.08 -27.34 30.40
N GLY A 22 -27.06 -27.61 29.60
CA GLY A 22 -27.05 -27.45 28.17
C GLY A 22 -26.19 -26.27 27.67
N VAL A 23 -24.87 -26.39 27.80
CA VAL A 23 -23.99 -25.75 26.82
C VAL A 23 -24.31 -26.47 25.49
N THR A 24 -25.26 -25.91 24.74
CA THR A 24 -25.42 -26.27 23.34
C THR A 24 -24.12 -25.91 22.62
N SER A 25 -23.34 -26.92 22.25
CA SER A 25 -22.24 -26.79 21.33
C SER A 25 -22.67 -25.89 20.17
N PRO A 26 -21.82 -24.96 19.69
CA PRO A 26 -22.15 -24.16 18.52
C PRO A 26 -22.56 -25.12 17.41
N ARG A 27 -23.80 -25.01 16.91
CA ARG A 27 -24.22 -25.75 15.73
C ARG A 27 -23.19 -25.49 14.64
N THR A 28 -22.36 -26.47 14.37
CA THR A 28 -21.53 -26.51 13.15
C THR A 28 -22.50 -26.56 11.99
N GLY A 29 -22.82 -25.38 11.45
CA GLY A 29 -23.49 -25.30 10.15
C GLY A 29 -22.66 -26.10 9.12
N PRO A 30 -23.29 -26.58 8.01
CA PRO A 30 -22.58 -27.37 7.02
C PRO A 30 -21.30 -26.65 6.63
N ALA A 31 -20.16 -27.37 6.72
CA ALA A 31 -18.85 -26.84 6.38
C ALA A 31 -18.90 -26.32 4.93
N VAL A 32 -18.81 -25.02 4.77
CA VAL A 32 -18.84 -24.39 3.45
C VAL A 32 -17.62 -24.88 2.68
N PRO A 33 -17.78 -25.46 1.45
CA PRO A 33 -16.66 -25.98 0.69
C PRO A 33 -15.56 -24.93 0.53
N ARG A 34 -14.38 -25.21 1.05
CA ARG A 34 -13.19 -24.37 0.90
C ARG A 34 -12.65 -24.51 -0.52
N GLY A 35 -12.49 -23.38 -1.22
CA GLY A 35 -11.94 -23.38 -2.58
C GLY A 35 -10.88 -22.32 -2.74
N ARG A 36 -9.74 -22.65 -3.35
CA ARG A 36 -8.61 -21.73 -3.53
C ARG A 36 -9.02 -20.36 -4.10
N VAL A 37 -9.93 -20.35 -5.08
CA VAL A 37 -10.41 -19.10 -5.70
C VAL A 37 -11.43 -18.38 -4.82
N ARG A 38 -12.33 -19.11 -4.13
CA ARG A 38 -13.31 -18.53 -3.23
C ARG A 38 -12.63 -17.79 -2.06
N ASP A 39 -11.61 -18.41 -1.50
CA ASP A 39 -10.89 -17.93 -0.31
C ASP A 39 -9.65 -17.10 -0.67
N LEU A 40 -9.54 -16.65 -1.93
CA LEU A 40 -8.44 -15.81 -2.39
C LEU A 40 -8.39 -14.53 -1.55
N HIS A 41 -7.25 -14.28 -0.92
CA HIS A 41 -7.06 -13.08 -0.11
C HIS A 41 -6.99 -11.82 -1.00
N PRO A 42 -7.75 -10.74 -0.72
CA PRO A 42 -7.75 -9.54 -1.55
C PRO A 42 -6.37 -8.87 -1.68
N GLY A 43 -5.49 -9.06 -0.72
CA GLY A 43 -4.12 -8.50 -0.71
C GLY A 43 -3.12 -9.13 -1.68
N TRP A 44 -3.50 -10.09 -2.53
CA TRP A 44 -2.58 -10.68 -3.52
C TRP A 44 -1.99 -9.67 -4.51
N PHE A 45 -2.74 -8.60 -4.85
CA PHE A 45 -2.22 -7.56 -5.73
C PHE A 45 -1.06 -6.75 -5.10
N ALA A 46 -0.82 -6.85 -3.80
CA ALA A 46 0.38 -6.29 -3.19
C ALA A 46 1.67 -6.91 -3.76
N SER A 47 1.63 -8.18 -4.24
CA SER A 47 2.76 -8.80 -4.95
C SER A 47 3.02 -8.15 -6.30
N VAL A 48 1.96 -7.75 -7.02
CA VAL A 48 2.07 -6.99 -8.28
C VAL A 48 2.66 -5.62 -8.01
N MET A 49 2.13 -4.89 -7.01
CA MET A 49 2.63 -3.57 -6.61
C MET A 49 4.12 -3.64 -6.23
N GLY A 50 4.50 -4.61 -5.38
CA GLY A 50 5.86 -4.78 -4.89
C GLY A 50 6.86 -5.14 -6.00
N THR A 51 6.46 -6.00 -6.96
CA THR A 51 7.33 -6.38 -8.09
C THR A 51 7.43 -5.25 -9.10
N ALA A 52 6.34 -4.54 -9.40
CA ALA A 52 6.34 -3.44 -10.34
C ALA A 52 7.16 -2.24 -9.83
N ILE A 53 7.06 -1.88 -8.54
CA ILE A 53 7.88 -0.79 -7.98
C ILE A 53 9.35 -1.18 -7.89
N LEU A 54 9.68 -2.46 -7.65
CA LEU A 54 11.05 -2.95 -7.70
C LEU A 54 11.61 -2.83 -9.12
N ALA A 55 10.81 -3.16 -10.16
CA ALA A 55 11.20 -2.96 -11.55
C ALA A 55 11.55 -1.50 -11.85
N VAL A 56 10.70 -0.56 -11.40
CA VAL A 56 10.94 0.89 -11.54
C VAL A 56 12.22 1.30 -10.80
N ALA A 57 12.35 0.93 -9.52
CA ALA A 57 13.52 1.29 -8.71
C ALA A 57 14.82 0.74 -9.30
N THR A 58 14.82 -0.50 -9.81
CA THR A 58 15.96 -1.12 -10.47
C THR A 58 16.33 -0.38 -11.75
N TYR A 59 15.33 -0.08 -12.60
CA TYR A 59 15.52 0.61 -13.86
C TYR A 59 16.10 2.02 -13.69
N LEU A 60 15.73 2.71 -12.61
CA LEU A 60 16.27 4.03 -12.27
C LEU A 60 17.74 4.00 -11.84
N ASN A 61 18.35 2.83 -11.64
CA ASN A 61 19.76 2.68 -11.27
C ASN A 61 20.16 3.58 -10.08
N PRO A 62 19.69 3.29 -8.85
CA PRO A 62 20.09 4.03 -7.65
C PRO A 62 21.62 4.06 -7.50
N GLY A 63 22.18 5.21 -7.14
CA GLY A 63 23.62 5.45 -7.13
C GLY A 63 24.17 5.96 -8.46
N ASN A 64 23.34 5.99 -9.50
CA ASN A 64 23.63 6.59 -10.82
C ASN A 64 24.97 6.14 -11.44
N GLN A 65 25.35 4.87 -11.23
CA GLN A 65 26.60 4.31 -11.75
C GLN A 65 26.48 3.96 -13.24
N THR A 66 27.19 4.68 -14.08
CA THR A 66 27.15 4.50 -15.55
C THR A 66 27.48 3.06 -15.98
N ALA A 67 28.46 2.44 -15.32
CA ALA A 67 28.84 1.05 -15.58
C ALA A 67 27.73 0.03 -15.28
N MET A 68 26.79 0.34 -14.37
CA MET A 68 25.69 -0.54 -13.99
C MET A 68 24.41 -0.27 -14.80
N GLN A 69 24.34 0.79 -15.59
CA GLN A 69 23.12 1.22 -16.25
C GLN A 69 22.50 0.15 -17.15
N GLY A 70 23.32 -0.52 -17.99
CA GLY A 70 22.82 -1.59 -18.85
C GLY A 70 22.25 -2.77 -18.07
N ALA A 71 22.92 -3.18 -17.00
CA ALA A 71 22.44 -4.23 -16.11
C ALA A 71 21.14 -3.82 -15.38
N ALA A 72 21.07 -2.59 -14.87
CA ALA A 72 19.89 -2.05 -14.20
C ALA A 72 18.67 -2.00 -15.15
N HIS A 73 18.87 -1.55 -16.39
CA HIS A 73 17.81 -1.54 -17.40
C HIS A 73 17.35 -2.97 -17.76
N GLY A 74 18.28 -3.90 -18.00
CA GLY A 74 17.95 -5.29 -18.32
C GLY A 74 17.21 -6.00 -17.18
N LEU A 75 17.69 -5.86 -15.94
CA LEU A 75 17.03 -6.43 -14.76
C LEU A 75 15.66 -5.77 -14.50
N GLY A 76 15.58 -4.45 -14.63
CA GLY A 76 14.31 -3.71 -14.50
C GLY A 76 13.28 -4.17 -15.52
N ALA A 77 13.69 -4.39 -16.77
CA ALA A 77 12.83 -4.92 -17.83
C ALA A 77 12.37 -6.36 -17.52
N GLY A 78 13.26 -7.24 -17.05
CA GLY A 78 12.89 -8.60 -16.65
C GLY A 78 11.88 -8.61 -15.49
N LEU A 79 12.08 -7.77 -14.47
CA LEU A 79 11.13 -7.60 -13.37
C LEU A 79 9.79 -7.01 -13.84
N ALA A 80 9.79 -6.11 -14.83
CA ALA A 80 8.57 -5.57 -15.42
C ALA A 80 7.76 -6.64 -16.14
N VAL A 81 8.40 -7.52 -16.91
CA VAL A 81 7.73 -8.69 -17.54
C VAL A 81 7.09 -9.58 -16.46
N LEU A 82 7.81 -9.86 -15.37
CA LEU A 82 7.27 -10.63 -14.24
C LEU A 82 6.07 -9.92 -13.61
N ALA A 83 6.14 -8.59 -13.41
CA ALA A 83 5.03 -7.81 -12.84
C ALA A 83 3.79 -7.83 -13.74
N TYR A 84 3.95 -7.73 -15.07
CA TYR A 84 2.85 -7.88 -16.02
C TYR A 84 2.22 -9.27 -15.96
N ALA A 85 3.03 -10.33 -15.92
CA ALA A 85 2.55 -11.70 -15.81
C ALA A 85 1.75 -11.92 -14.51
N LEU A 86 2.28 -11.46 -13.38
CA LEU A 86 1.59 -11.50 -12.09
C LEU A 86 0.28 -10.69 -12.14
N GLY A 87 0.31 -9.47 -12.69
CA GLY A 87 -0.86 -8.63 -12.84
C GLY A 87 -1.96 -9.28 -13.67
N ALA A 88 -1.60 -9.88 -14.81
CA ALA A 88 -2.57 -10.58 -15.66
C ALA A 88 -3.18 -11.79 -14.95
N VAL A 89 -2.36 -12.65 -14.34
CA VAL A 89 -2.85 -13.83 -13.61
C VAL A 89 -3.76 -13.43 -12.45
N MET A 90 -3.34 -12.46 -11.63
CA MET A 90 -4.14 -12.00 -10.49
C MET A 90 -5.45 -11.35 -10.93
N THR A 91 -5.45 -10.57 -12.01
CA THR A 91 -6.67 -9.96 -12.55
C THR A 91 -7.67 -11.03 -13.01
N ILE A 92 -7.20 -12.05 -13.74
CA ILE A 92 -8.07 -13.17 -14.19
C ILE A 92 -8.66 -13.93 -13.00
N VAL A 93 -7.81 -14.34 -12.03
CA VAL A 93 -8.27 -15.12 -10.88
C VAL A 93 -9.22 -14.28 -10.01
N TYR A 94 -8.96 -12.98 -9.87
CA TYR A 94 -9.83 -12.09 -9.10
C TYR A 94 -11.17 -11.83 -9.81
N ALA A 95 -11.17 -11.68 -11.14
CA ALA A 95 -12.39 -11.58 -11.94
C ALA A 95 -13.25 -12.85 -11.82
N VAL A 96 -12.62 -14.04 -11.87
CA VAL A 96 -13.32 -15.33 -11.65
C VAL A 96 -13.88 -15.39 -10.23
N ARG A 97 -13.16 -14.91 -9.23
CA ARG A 97 -13.68 -14.84 -7.85
C ARG A 97 -14.94 -13.99 -7.76
N TRP A 98 -14.93 -12.78 -8.31
CA TRP A 98 -16.10 -11.89 -8.31
C TRP A 98 -17.29 -12.44 -9.10
N ALA A 99 -17.02 -13.14 -10.20
CA ALA A 99 -18.07 -13.75 -11.03
C ALA A 99 -18.74 -14.96 -10.36
N ARG A 100 -17.94 -15.83 -9.66
CA ARG A 100 -18.44 -17.10 -9.13
C ARG A 100 -18.69 -17.10 -7.61
N TYR A 101 -18.07 -16.21 -6.86
CA TYR A 101 -18.09 -16.19 -5.39
C TYR A 101 -18.31 -14.77 -4.86
N ARG A 102 -19.26 -14.06 -5.46
CA ARG A 102 -19.58 -12.68 -5.14
C ARG A 102 -19.85 -12.46 -3.66
N ASP A 103 -20.59 -13.36 -3.01
CA ASP A 103 -20.94 -13.23 -1.59
C ASP A 103 -19.70 -13.25 -0.70
N ALA A 104 -18.73 -14.11 -0.98
CA ALA A 104 -17.46 -14.15 -0.25
C ALA A 104 -16.62 -12.88 -0.50
N ALA A 105 -16.63 -12.35 -1.73
CA ALA A 105 -15.91 -11.13 -2.08
C ALA A 105 -16.53 -9.89 -1.37
N LEU A 106 -17.86 -9.81 -1.33
CA LEU A 106 -18.58 -8.74 -0.62
C LEU A 106 -18.39 -8.82 0.89
N ALA A 107 -18.42 -10.03 1.48
CA ALA A 107 -18.16 -10.23 2.90
C ALA A 107 -16.76 -9.71 3.30
N ASP A 108 -15.75 -9.97 2.47
CA ASP A 108 -14.40 -9.43 2.70
C ASP A 108 -14.34 -7.91 2.57
N LEU A 109 -15.08 -7.33 1.63
CA LEU A 109 -15.12 -5.88 1.41
C LEU A 109 -15.67 -5.13 2.63
N HIS A 110 -16.65 -5.73 3.32
CA HIS A 110 -17.25 -5.16 4.53
C HIS A 110 -16.46 -5.49 5.83
N HIS A 111 -15.32 -6.18 5.73
CA HIS A 111 -14.50 -6.49 6.88
C HIS A 111 -13.48 -5.35 7.16
N PRO A 112 -13.34 -4.84 8.40
CA PRO A 112 -12.52 -3.66 8.71
C PRO A 112 -11.02 -3.82 8.42
N VAL A 113 -10.51 -5.05 8.32
CA VAL A 113 -9.11 -5.33 7.96
C VAL A 113 -9.00 -5.74 6.49
N LEU A 114 -9.83 -6.69 6.03
CA LEU A 114 -9.77 -7.20 4.66
C LEU A 114 -10.30 -6.19 3.64
N GLY A 115 -11.25 -5.33 4.04
CA GLY A 115 -11.80 -4.27 3.19
C GLY A 115 -10.73 -3.34 2.63
N ALA A 116 -9.79 -2.91 3.48
CA ALA A 116 -8.65 -2.10 3.05
C ALA A 116 -7.76 -2.82 2.01
N MET A 117 -7.62 -4.15 2.11
CA MET A 117 -6.79 -4.94 1.20
C MET A 117 -7.35 -5.00 -0.23
N HIS A 118 -8.66 -4.75 -0.44
CA HIS A 118 -9.23 -4.66 -1.79
C HIS A 118 -8.64 -3.50 -2.59
N ALA A 119 -8.18 -2.44 -1.94
CA ALA A 119 -7.52 -1.34 -2.61
C ALA A 119 -6.16 -1.73 -3.23
N THR A 120 -5.59 -2.90 -2.89
CA THR A 120 -4.38 -3.39 -3.58
C THR A 120 -4.64 -3.73 -5.05
N LEU A 121 -5.89 -4.06 -5.44
CA LEU A 121 -6.26 -4.27 -6.85
C LEU A 121 -6.05 -2.99 -7.68
N PRO A 122 -6.74 -1.87 -7.43
CA PRO A 122 -6.46 -0.64 -8.17
C PRO A 122 -5.02 -0.16 -7.95
N GLY A 123 -4.43 -0.39 -6.78
CA GLY A 123 -3.02 -0.12 -6.53
C GLY A 123 -2.10 -0.86 -7.49
N GLY A 124 -2.35 -2.15 -7.72
CA GLY A 124 -1.61 -2.96 -8.71
C GLY A 124 -1.73 -2.40 -10.13
N LEU A 125 -2.96 -2.03 -10.56
CA LEU A 125 -3.18 -1.44 -11.88
C LEU A 125 -2.45 -0.10 -12.05
N LEU A 126 -2.54 0.79 -11.05
CA LEU A 126 -1.90 2.11 -11.11
C LEU A 126 -0.37 2.00 -11.04
N VAL A 127 0.18 1.10 -10.22
CA VAL A 127 1.65 0.89 -10.17
C VAL A 127 2.16 0.26 -11.46
N LEU A 128 1.38 -0.64 -12.09
CA LEU A 128 1.69 -1.14 -13.43
C LEU A 128 1.66 -0.01 -14.47
N ALA A 129 0.72 0.95 -14.40
CA ALA A 129 0.71 2.12 -15.28
C ALA A 129 1.97 2.98 -15.10
N VAL A 130 2.37 3.24 -13.86
CA VAL A 130 3.63 3.96 -13.55
C VAL A 130 4.85 3.17 -14.05
N MET A 131 4.91 1.87 -13.82
CA MET A 131 5.98 1.01 -14.33
C MET A 131 6.03 1.04 -15.88
N THR A 132 4.86 0.99 -16.53
CA THR A 132 4.75 1.06 -17.98
C THR A 132 5.31 2.39 -18.53
N SER A 133 5.09 3.51 -17.82
CA SER A 133 5.65 4.81 -18.27
C SER A 133 7.18 4.88 -18.19
N VAL A 134 7.79 4.18 -17.24
CA VAL A 134 9.24 4.21 -16.97
C VAL A 134 9.99 3.12 -17.74
N VAL A 135 9.50 1.88 -17.68
CA VAL A 135 10.18 0.70 -18.23
C VAL A 135 9.58 0.26 -19.57
N GLY A 136 8.30 0.55 -19.78
CA GLY A 136 7.54 0.12 -20.97
C GLY A 136 8.17 0.49 -22.32
N PRO A 137 8.76 1.69 -22.50
CA PRO A 137 9.41 2.06 -23.77
C PRO A 137 10.54 1.12 -24.21
N GLN A 138 11.14 0.35 -23.28
CA GLN A 138 12.13 -0.68 -23.62
C GLN A 138 11.50 -2.00 -24.10
N LEU A 139 10.23 -2.25 -23.77
CA LEU A 139 9.54 -3.53 -23.99
C LEU A 139 8.47 -3.46 -25.10
N LEU A 140 7.87 -2.29 -25.31
CA LEU A 140 6.67 -2.12 -26.12
C LEU A 140 6.80 -0.92 -27.07
N PRO A 141 6.14 -0.95 -28.23
CA PRO A 141 6.03 0.23 -29.10
C PRO A 141 5.31 1.40 -28.38
N ALA A 142 5.67 2.63 -28.75
CA ALA A 142 5.16 3.85 -28.09
C ALA A 142 3.61 3.92 -27.99
N GLY A 143 2.91 3.57 -29.09
CA GLY A 143 1.45 3.54 -29.07
C GLY A 143 0.87 2.52 -28.09
N ALA A 144 1.50 1.36 -27.93
CA ALA A 144 1.08 0.33 -26.97
C ALA A 144 1.38 0.79 -25.53
N VAL A 145 2.49 1.46 -25.28
CA VAL A 145 2.83 2.07 -23.97
C VAL A 145 1.71 3.04 -23.56
N THR A 146 1.41 4.01 -24.41
CA THR A 146 0.39 5.04 -24.12
C THR A 146 -1.01 4.42 -23.92
N ALA A 147 -1.41 3.48 -24.77
CA ALA A 147 -2.69 2.79 -24.64
C ALA A 147 -2.80 1.99 -23.35
N LEU A 148 -1.73 1.26 -22.98
CA LEU A 148 -1.70 0.46 -21.76
C LEU A 148 -1.76 1.35 -20.53
N ILE A 149 -0.99 2.46 -20.49
CA ILE A 149 -1.07 3.44 -19.40
C ILE A 149 -2.50 3.98 -19.28
N ALA A 150 -3.11 4.38 -20.40
CA ALA A 150 -4.47 4.96 -20.38
C ALA A 150 -5.50 3.99 -19.80
N VAL A 151 -5.48 2.72 -20.22
CA VAL A 151 -6.41 1.69 -19.73
C VAL A 151 -6.17 1.41 -18.24
N LEU A 152 -4.93 1.19 -17.84
CA LEU A 152 -4.59 0.88 -16.44
C LEU A 152 -4.88 2.06 -15.51
N ALA A 153 -4.56 3.30 -15.93
CA ALA A 153 -4.84 4.51 -15.18
C ALA A 153 -6.34 4.76 -15.04
N ALA A 154 -7.12 4.62 -16.12
CA ALA A 154 -8.56 4.83 -16.07
C ALA A 154 -9.25 3.82 -15.13
N LEU A 155 -9.01 2.52 -15.34
CA LEU A 155 -9.59 1.46 -14.51
C LEU A 155 -9.11 1.57 -13.05
N GLY A 156 -7.81 1.75 -12.84
CA GLY A 156 -7.21 1.88 -11.53
C GLY A 156 -7.76 3.10 -10.77
N SER A 157 -7.90 4.25 -11.42
CA SER A 157 -8.41 5.47 -10.78
C SER A 157 -9.86 5.34 -10.34
N VAL A 158 -10.73 4.83 -11.20
CA VAL A 158 -12.16 4.63 -10.87
C VAL A 158 -12.29 3.65 -9.71
N LEU A 159 -11.61 2.49 -9.78
CA LEU A 159 -11.65 1.49 -8.72
C LEU A 159 -11.05 2.00 -7.41
N ALA A 160 -9.98 2.81 -7.47
CA ALA A 160 -9.36 3.40 -6.28
C ALA A 160 -10.35 4.28 -5.51
N VAL A 161 -11.05 5.17 -6.20
CA VAL A 161 -12.05 6.05 -5.58
C VAL A 161 -13.24 5.24 -5.05
N VAL A 162 -13.79 4.32 -5.84
CA VAL A 162 -14.93 3.49 -5.44
C VAL A 162 -14.61 2.66 -4.19
N ILE A 163 -13.45 1.98 -4.18
CA ILE A 163 -13.05 1.14 -3.04
C ILE A 163 -12.71 2.00 -1.82
N SER A 164 -12.11 3.18 -2.01
CA SER A 164 -11.82 4.11 -0.92
C SER A 164 -13.10 4.57 -0.23
N VAL A 165 -14.14 4.93 -0.99
CA VAL A 165 -15.45 5.31 -0.46
C VAL A 165 -16.14 4.13 0.21
N ALA A 166 -16.15 2.95 -0.43
CA ALA A 166 -16.76 1.74 0.14
C ALA A 166 -16.10 1.36 1.47
N PHE A 167 -14.77 1.44 1.55
CA PHE A 167 -14.05 1.17 2.79
C PHE A 167 -14.34 2.22 3.88
N ALA A 168 -14.38 3.50 3.53
CA ALA A 168 -14.78 4.55 4.48
C ALA A 168 -16.18 4.31 5.05
N MET A 169 -17.14 3.93 4.20
CA MET A 169 -18.51 3.58 4.64
C MET A 169 -18.51 2.35 5.56
N THR A 170 -17.68 1.33 5.28
CA THR A 170 -17.52 0.17 6.18
C THR A 170 -17.04 0.59 7.57
N LEU A 171 -16.12 1.54 7.66
CA LEU A 171 -15.62 2.04 8.93
C LEU A 171 -16.66 2.91 9.66
N PHE A 172 -17.34 3.81 8.95
CA PHE A 172 -18.29 4.75 9.55
C PHE A 172 -19.54 4.05 10.09
N VAL A 173 -20.05 3.06 9.33
CA VAL A 173 -21.25 2.30 9.72
C VAL A 173 -20.90 1.19 10.73
N GLY A 174 -19.72 0.55 10.57
CA GLY A 174 -19.31 -0.58 11.38
C GLY A 174 -18.76 -0.22 12.76
N ALA A 175 -18.42 1.06 13.01
CA ALA A 175 -17.84 1.54 14.26
C ALA A 175 -16.78 0.58 14.85
N PRO A 176 -15.71 0.24 14.11
CA PRO A 176 -14.76 -0.77 14.53
C PRO A 176 -14.01 -0.33 15.81
N PRO A 177 -13.64 -1.28 16.70
CA PRO A 177 -12.91 -0.93 17.91
C PRO A 177 -11.53 -0.37 17.58
N ALA A 178 -10.97 0.50 18.44
CA ALA A 178 -9.66 1.11 18.26
C ALA A 178 -8.54 0.07 18.02
N ALA A 179 -8.67 -1.14 18.58
CA ALA A 179 -7.72 -2.23 18.37
C ALA A 179 -7.63 -2.72 16.92
N SER A 180 -8.62 -2.45 16.06
CA SER A 180 -8.63 -2.82 14.64
C SER A 180 -7.87 -1.83 13.75
N VAL A 181 -7.56 -0.63 14.26
CA VAL A 181 -6.75 0.37 13.55
C VAL A 181 -5.34 -0.18 13.35
N ASN A 182 -4.91 -0.24 12.11
CA ASN A 182 -3.59 -0.76 11.72
C ASN A 182 -3.10 -0.09 10.44
N GLY A 183 -1.82 -0.28 10.11
CA GLY A 183 -1.23 0.34 8.93
C GLY A 183 -1.85 -0.09 7.58
N GLY A 184 -2.63 -1.18 7.53
CA GLY A 184 -3.39 -1.57 6.33
C GLY A 184 -4.41 -0.52 5.89
N TRP A 185 -4.88 0.32 6.81
CA TRP A 185 -5.80 1.42 6.51
C TRP A 185 -5.18 2.53 5.65
N PHE A 186 -3.84 2.55 5.52
CA PHE A 186 -3.16 3.44 4.57
C PHE A 186 -3.33 3.03 3.09
N ILE A 187 -3.80 1.79 2.79
CA ILE A 187 -3.83 1.31 1.41
C ILE A 187 -4.81 2.12 0.55
N PRO A 188 -6.09 2.36 0.92
CA PRO A 188 -6.98 3.21 0.14
C PRO A 188 -6.45 4.64 -0.10
N PRO A 189 -5.94 5.37 0.92
CA PRO A 189 -5.30 6.66 0.70
C PRO A 189 -4.12 6.60 -0.27
N VAL A 190 -3.18 5.67 -0.10
CA VAL A 190 -1.99 5.62 -0.97
C VAL A 190 -2.34 5.33 -2.41
N VAL A 191 -3.30 4.45 -2.66
CA VAL A 191 -3.73 4.14 -4.01
C VAL A 191 -4.32 5.36 -4.70
N THR A 192 -5.04 6.20 -3.97
CA THR A 192 -5.57 7.47 -4.47
C THR A 192 -4.44 8.47 -4.78
N ILE A 193 -3.37 8.54 -3.96
CA ILE A 193 -2.21 9.40 -4.23
C ILE A 193 -1.41 8.90 -5.46
N ILE A 194 -1.48 7.62 -5.84
CA ILE A 194 -0.81 7.10 -7.04
C ILE A 194 -1.47 7.58 -8.33
N ILE A 195 -2.76 7.92 -8.32
CA ILE A 195 -3.50 8.34 -9.52
C ILE A 195 -2.76 9.41 -10.35
N PRO A 196 -2.29 10.54 -9.79
CA PRO A 196 -1.55 11.52 -10.58
C PRO A 196 -0.30 10.96 -11.24
N MET A 197 0.42 10.03 -10.59
CA MET A 197 1.61 9.40 -11.18
C MET A 197 1.27 8.58 -12.43
N ALA A 198 0.08 8.00 -12.50
CA ALA A 198 -0.40 7.25 -13.67
C ALA A 198 -1.00 8.17 -14.75
N LEU A 199 -1.52 9.37 -14.39
CA LEU A 199 -2.12 10.31 -15.32
C LEU A 199 -1.10 11.22 -16.00
N THR A 200 -0.05 11.66 -15.28
CA THR A 200 0.95 12.62 -15.80
C THR A 200 1.65 12.18 -17.08
N PRO A 201 1.98 10.89 -17.32
CA PRO A 201 2.59 10.47 -18.58
C PRO A 201 1.68 10.64 -19.81
N LEU A 202 0.35 10.71 -19.61
CA LEU A 202 -0.61 10.86 -20.69
C LEU A 202 -0.76 12.32 -21.15
N VAL A 203 -0.38 13.29 -20.31
CA VAL A 203 -0.58 14.73 -20.58
C VAL A 203 0.06 15.17 -21.90
N ALA A 204 1.25 14.67 -22.20
CA ALA A 204 1.97 14.99 -23.44
C ALA A 204 1.39 14.34 -24.70
N HIS A 205 0.45 13.40 -24.57
CA HIS A 205 -0.10 12.61 -25.67
C HIS A 205 -1.55 12.98 -26.05
N VAL A 206 -2.11 14.03 -25.42
CA VAL A 206 -3.49 14.46 -25.60
C VAL A 206 -3.59 15.93 -25.94
N GLY A 207 -4.72 16.36 -26.48
CA GLY A 207 -4.94 17.77 -26.79
C GLY A 207 -5.06 18.65 -25.53
N PRO A 208 -4.87 19.99 -25.66
CA PRO A 208 -4.76 20.91 -24.52
C PRO A 208 -5.94 20.87 -23.52
N GLY A 209 -7.17 20.68 -24.01
CA GLY A 209 -8.35 20.56 -23.14
C GLY A 209 -8.31 19.32 -22.26
N THR A 210 -7.97 18.17 -22.83
CA THR A 210 -7.82 16.90 -22.10
C THR A 210 -6.60 16.96 -21.16
N ALA A 211 -5.50 17.57 -21.56
CA ALA A 211 -4.32 17.77 -20.74
C ALA A 211 -4.65 18.54 -19.45
N ARG A 212 -5.40 19.66 -19.58
CA ARG A 212 -5.88 20.44 -18.42
C ARG A 212 -6.78 19.60 -17.51
N LEU A 213 -7.68 18.79 -18.07
CA LEU A 213 -8.55 17.90 -17.30
C LEU A 213 -7.73 16.85 -16.55
N LEU A 214 -6.76 16.18 -17.20
CA LEU A 214 -5.89 15.18 -16.55
C LEU A 214 -5.10 15.79 -15.40
N LEU A 215 -4.55 17.00 -15.56
CA LEU A 215 -3.85 17.70 -14.49
C LEU A 215 -4.79 18.07 -13.34
N ALA A 216 -5.96 18.62 -13.63
CA ALA A 216 -6.96 18.97 -12.62
C ALA A 216 -7.39 17.73 -11.81
N LEU A 217 -7.70 16.60 -12.49
CA LEU A 217 -8.00 15.32 -11.85
C LEU A 217 -6.81 14.78 -11.04
N GLY A 218 -5.59 14.94 -11.56
CA GLY A 218 -4.36 14.56 -10.86
C GLY A 218 -4.19 15.33 -9.55
N TYR A 219 -4.33 16.65 -9.56
CA TYR A 219 -4.27 17.48 -8.34
C TYR A 219 -5.41 17.17 -7.37
N ALA A 220 -6.62 16.96 -7.87
CA ALA A 220 -7.77 16.58 -7.04
C ALA A 220 -7.55 15.23 -6.35
N ALA A 221 -7.08 14.21 -7.09
CA ALA A 221 -6.77 12.89 -6.54
C ALA A 221 -5.61 12.96 -5.53
N TYR A 222 -4.59 13.78 -5.81
CA TYR A 222 -3.51 14.04 -4.86
C TYR A 222 -4.04 14.61 -3.55
N GLY A 223 -4.83 15.69 -3.61
CA GLY A 223 -5.42 16.32 -2.43
C GLY A 223 -6.30 15.36 -1.64
N MET A 224 -7.18 14.62 -2.33
CA MET A 224 -8.05 13.62 -1.70
C MET A 224 -7.23 12.55 -0.96
N GLY A 225 -6.29 11.91 -1.65
CA GLY A 225 -5.52 10.82 -1.06
C GLY A 225 -4.57 11.32 0.04
N PHE A 226 -3.97 12.50 -0.09
CA PHE A 226 -3.08 13.08 0.92
C PHE A 226 -3.82 13.44 2.20
N LEU A 227 -4.99 14.06 2.10
CA LEU A 227 -5.82 14.36 3.26
C LEU A 227 -6.32 13.08 3.95
N LEU A 228 -6.76 12.08 3.19
CA LEU A 228 -7.12 10.76 3.74
C LEU A 228 -5.93 10.10 4.42
N PHE A 229 -4.73 10.21 3.87
CA PHE A 229 -3.51 9.72 4.51
C PHE A 229 -3.27 10.37 5.86
N LEU A 230 -3.40 11.71 5.96
CA LEU A 230 -3.23 12.43 7.23
C LEU A 230 -4.28 12.02 8.27
N MET A 231 -5.53 11.80 7.86
CA MET A 231 -6.58 11.30 8.76
C MET A 231 -6.24 9.91 9.32
N VAL A 232 -5.82 8.97 8.47
CA VAL A 232 -5.42 7.62 8.90
C VAL A 232 -4.15 7.67 9.74
N LEU A 233 -3.21 8.56 9.40
CA LEU A 233 -1.98 8.76 10.16
C LEU A 233 -2.28 9.20 11.60
N GLY A 234 -3.22 10.14 11.77
CA GLY A 234 -3.68 10.58 13.08
C GLY A 234 -4.29 9.43 13.90
N LEU A 235 -5.19 8.64 13.29
CA LEU A 235 -5.79 7.47 13.93
C LEU A 235 -4.75 6.40 14.30
N LEU A 236 -3.79 6.12 13.42
CA LEU A 236 -2.73 5.15 13.73
C LEU A 236 -1.77 5.67 14.79
N HIS A 237 -1.44 6.97 14.78
CA HIS A 237 -0.62 7.60 15.80
C HIS A 237 -1.31 7.49 17.18
N ASP A 238 -2.58 7.86 17.27
CA ASP A 238 -3.41 7.69 18.48
C ASP A 238 -3.37 6.24 18.97
N ARG A 239 -3.59 5.28 18.05
CA ARG A 239 -3.54 3.85 18.34
C ARG A 239 -2.18 3.40 18.90
N LEU A 240 -1.06 3.94 18.40
CA LEU A 240 0.29 3.56 18.85
C LEU A 240 0.68 4.22 20.16
N VAL A 241 0.15 5.40 20.47
CA VAL A 241 0.46 6.17 21.70
C VAL A 241 -0.42 5.73 22.87
N LEU A 242 -1.72 5.57 22.64
CA LEU A 242 -2.70 5.39 23.72
C LEU A 242 -3.07 3.92 23.98
N HIS A 243 -2.67 2.99 23.13
CA HIS A 243 -3.02 1.58 23.27
C HIS A 243 -1.79 0.66 23.15
N PRO A 244 -1.85 -0.60 23.62
CA PRO A 244 -0.77 -1.56 23.44
C PRO A 244 -0.42 -1.73 21.96
N LEU A 245 0.85 -1.99 21.64
CA LEU A 245 1.29 -2.20 20.25
C LEU A 245 0.44 -3.26 19.54
N PRO A 246 0.21 -3.13 18.22
CA PRO A 246 -0.49 -4.16 17.44
C PRO A 246 0.16 -5.53 17.60
N PRO A 247 -0.59 -6.64 17.45
CA PRO A 247 -0.01 -7.98 17.50
C PRO A 247 1.01 -8.19 16.37
N ALA A 248 1.94 -9.14 16.56
CA ALA A 248 3.06 -9.40 15.64
C ALA A 248 2.62 -9.66 14.18
N GLN A 249 1.41 -10.19 13.97
CA GLN A 249 0.81 -10.39 12.65
C GLN A 249 0.61 -9.08 11.90
N LEU A 250 0.38 -7.96 12.60
CA LEU A 250 0.17 -6.65 11.99
C LEU A 250 1.47 -5.82 11.89
N ALA A 251 2.61 -6.31 12.41
CA ALA A 251 3.88 -5.60 12.35
C ALA A 251 4.29 -5.16 10.92
N PRO A 252 4.12 -5.99 9.87
CA PRO A 252 4.44 -5.56 8.51
C PRO A 252 3.61 -4.36 8.03
N THR A 253 2.38 -4.18 8.55
CA THR A 253 1.52 -3.08 8.12
C THR A 253 2.03 -1.70 8.51
N LEU A 254 2.90 -1.61 9.53
CA LEU A 254 3.52 -0.35 9.94
C LEU A 254 4.45 0.23 8.86
N TRP A 255 4.98 -0.62 7.97
CA TRP A 255 5.79 -0.18 6.83
C TRP A 255 4.97 0.48 5.74
N ILE A 256 3.65 0.23 5.69
CA ILE A 256 2.77 0.80 4.66
C ILE A 256 2.80 2.33 4.68
N GLY A 257 3.01 2.96 5.83
CA GLY A 257 3.12 4.42 5.94
C GLY A 257 4.18 5.06 5.03
N LEU A 258 5.26 4.33 4.70
CA LEU A 258 6.27 4.79 3.73
C LEU A 258 5.72 4.95 2.31
N GLY A 259 4.67 4.18 1.96
CA GLY A 259 4.03 4.24 0.63
C GLY A 259 3.40 5.60 0.34
N PRO A 260 2.40 6.03 1.14
CA PRO A 260 1.82 7.37 0.99
C PRO A 260 2.87 8.48 1.04
N VAL A 261 3.84 8.40 1.94
CA VAL A 261 4.91 9.39 2.07
C VAL A 261 5.75 9.45 0.79
N GLY A 262 6.21 8.30 0.27
CA GLY A 262 7.02 8.26 -0.95
C GLY A 262 6.27 8.82 -2.16
N VAL A 263 5.03 8.38 -2.37
CA VAL A 263 4.22 8.86 -3.51
C VAL A 263 3.82 10.33 -3.33
N ALA A 264 3.47 10.77 -2.10
CA ALA A 264 3.13 12.16 -1.83
C ALA A 264 4.32 13.11 -2.01
N ALA A 265 5.54 12.62 -1.79
CA ALA A 265 6.74 13.39 -2.09
C ALA A 265 7.00 13.56 -3.60
N LEU A 266 6.58 12.58 -4.42
CA LEU A 266 6.81 12.58 -5.87
C LEU A 266 5.73 13.26 -6.68
N ALA A 267 4.46 13.06 -6.31
CA ALA A 267 3.33 13.42 -7.15
C ALA A 267 3.22 14.92 -7.46
N PRO A 268 3.47 15.86 -6.53
CA PRO A 268 3.49 17.29 -6.84
C PRO A 268 4.52 17.64 -7.89
N LEU A 269 5.72 17.05 -7.82
CA LEU A 269 6.79 17.31 -8.77
C LEU A 269 6.47 16.73 -10.15
N ALA A 270 5.86 15.55 -10.22
CA ALA A 270 5.40 14.96 -11.47
C ALA A 270 4.30 15.80 -12.13
N LEU A 271 3.32 16.27 -11.36
CA LEU A 271 2.26 17.16 -11.83
C LEU A 271 2.83 18.51 -12.30
N ALA A 272 3.77 19.09 -11.56
CA ALA A 272 4.42 20.36 -11.95
C ALA A 272 5.15 20.22 -13.28
N ARG A 273 5.90 19.13 -13.48
CA ARG A 273 6.64 18.86 -14.73
C ARG A 273 5.70 18.59 -15.90
N ALA A 274 4.64 17.82 -15.69
CA ALA A 274 3.65 17.55 -16.73
C ALA A 274 2.83 18.78 -17.12
N GLY A 275 2.65 19.74 -16.21
CA GLY A 275 1.91 20.98 -16.43
C GLY A 275 2.73 22.17 -16.90
N GLN A 276 4.01 22.01 -17.23
CA GLN A 276 4.92 23.12 -17.55
C GLN A 276 4.34 24.07 -18.60
N ASP A 277 3.81 23.56 -19.71
CA ASP A 277 3.24 24.36 -20.78
C ASP A 277 1.97 25.10 -20.35
N LEU A 278 1.23 24.55 -19.40
CA LEU A 278 -0.02 25.15 -18.89
C LEU A 278 0.25 26.22 -17.82
N PHE A 279 1.33 26.08 -17.06
CA PHE A 279 1.73 27.05 -16.05
C PHE A 279 2.50 28.24 -16.64
N GLY A 280 3.03 28.10 -17.86
CA GLY A 280 3.75 29.16 -18.57
C GLY A 280 4.87 29.77 -17.71
N VAL A 281 4.84 31.09 -17.51
CA VAL A 281 5.85 31.81 -16.73
C VAL A 281 5.92 31.39 -15.25
N ALA A 282 4.87 30.80 -14.70
CA ALA A 282 4.84 30.31 -13.33
C ALA A 282 5.45 28.89 -13.17
N ALA A 283 5.73 28.18 -14.26
CA ALA A 283 6.19 26.80 -14.22
C ALA A 283 7.44 26.55 -13.36
N PRO A 284 8.50 27.42 -13.41
CA PRO A 284 9.67 27.26 -12.54
C PRO A 284 9.30 27.35 -11.05
N SER A 285 8.47 28.33 -10.68
CA SER A 285 8.04 28.53 -9.28
C SER A 285 7.21 27.34 -8.78
N VAL A 286 6.27 26.82 -9.59
CA VAL A 286 5.48 25.63 -9.25
C VAL A 286 6.39 24.42 -9.08
N THR A 287 7.40 24.25 -9.91
CA THR A 287 8.37 23.15 -9.81
C THR A 287 9.18 23.24 -8.52
N VAL A 288 9.71 24.42 -8.20
CA VAL A 288 10.50 24.64 -6.96
C VAL A 288 9.63 24.39 -5.71
N LEU A 289 8.41 24.93 -5.67
CA LEU A 289 7.49 24.70 -4.54
C LEU A 289 7.15 23.21 -4.40
N SER A 290 6.93 22.50 -5.51
CA SER A 290 6.66 21.07 -5.50
C SER A 290 7.87 20.28 -5.00
N GLN A 291 9.09 20.68 -5.37
CA GLN A 291 10.32 20.05 -4.89
C GLN A 291 10.54 20.29 -3.38
N LEU A 292 10.34 21.50 -2.90
CA LEU A 292 10.47 21.84 -1.47
C LEU A 292 9.44 21.06 -0.65
N PHE A 293 8.18 21.06 -1.08
CA PHE A 293 7.11 20.32 -0.41
C PHE A 293 7.38 18.81 -0.41
N GLY A 294 7.76 18.24 -1.57
CA GLY A 294 8.14 16.84 -1.67
C GLY A 294 9.29 16.45 -0.75
N THR A 295 10.30 17.32 -0.63
CA THR A 295 11.43 17.11 0.28
C THR A 295 11.00 17.13 1.74
N ALA A 296 10.09 18.03 2.13
CA ALA A 296 9.54 18.07 3.49
C ALA A 296 8.78 16.79 3.84
N ILE A 297 7.92 16.30 2.93
CA ILE A 297 7.20 15.03 3.11
C ILE A 297 8.17 13.86 3.16
N TRP A 298 9.19 13.81 2.30
CA TRP A 298 10.24 12.80 2.33
C TRP A 298 10.99 12.79 3.67
N GLY A 299 11.27 13.96 4.25
CA GLY A 299 11.88 14.10 5.57
C GLY A 299 11.07 13.44 6.68
N PHE A 300 9.73 13.57 6.66
CA PHE A 300 8.86 12.81 7.55
C PHE A 300 9.02 11.29 7.35
N GLY A 301 9.26 10.86 6.12
CA GLY A 301 9.51 9.45 5.81
C GLY A 301 10.77 8.89 6.47
N LEU A 302 11.82 9.67 6.68
CA LEU A 302 13.02 9.24 7.44
C LEU A 302 12.65 8.91 8.88
N TRP A 303 11.88 9.77 9.53
CA TRP A 303 11.39 9.53 10.88
C TRP A 303 10.51 8.29 10.95
N TRP A 304 9.56 8.16 10.01
CA TRP A 304 8.67 6.98 9.95
C TRP A 304 9.44 5.69 9.70
N LEU A 305 10.44 5.72 8.82
CA LEU A 305 11.33 4.58 8.56
C LEU A 305 12.07 4.14 9.83
N ALA A 306 12.63 5.10 10.57
CA ALA A 306 13.32 4.80 11.83
C ALA A 306 12.39 4.14 12.84
N ILE A 307 11.13 4.61 12.97
CA ILE A 307 10.10 3.97 13.81
C ILE A 307 9.76 2.56 13.30
N ALA A 308 9.52 2.40 11.99
CA ALA A 308 9.17 1.11 11.40
C ALA A 308 10.28 0.06 11.60
N VAL A 309 11.55 0.46 11.42
CA VAL A 309 12.72 -0.41 11.68
C VAL A 309 12.82 -0.76 13.15
N THR A 310 12.71 0.23 14.05
CA THR A 310 12.81 0.01 15.50
C THR A 310 11.73 -0.96 16.00
N LEU A 311 10.47 -0.77 15.53
CA LEU A 311 9.37 -1.65 15.87
C LEU A 311 9.55 -3.05 15.27
N LEU A 312 10.03 -3.17 14.03
CA LEU A 312 10.33 -4.47 13.42
C LEU A 312 11.39 -5.24 14.25
N VAL A 313 12.49 -4.57 14.63
CA VAL A 313 13.54 -5.17 15.47
C VAL A 313 12.96 -5.58 16.83
N ARG A 314 12.11 -4.76 17.44
CA ARG A 314 11.44 -5.09 18.70
C ARG A 314 10.59 -6.36 18.58
N TYR A 315 9.78 -6.48 17.52
CA TYR A 315 8.98 -7.68 17.27
C TYR A 315 9.84 -8.92 17.04
N LEU A 316 10.91 -8.81 16.24
CA LEU A 316 11.83 -9.92 15.97
C LEU A 316 12.58 -10.41 17.22
N ARG A 317 12.89 -9.50 18.15
CA ARG A 317 13.48 -9.86 19.45
C ARG A 317 12.47 -10.57 20.38
N ALA A 318 11.19 -10.29 20.22
CA ALA A 318 10.13 -10.94 21.01
C ALA A 318 9.76 -12.33 20.47
N GLY A 319 10.07 -12.64 19.20
CA GLY A 319 9.82 -13.94 18.58
C GLY A 319 9.74 -13.87 17.05
N PRO A 320 9.58 -15.03 16.39
CA PRO A 320 9.44 -15.06 14.93
C PRO A 320 8.13 -14.43 14.48
N LEU A 321 8.19 -13.61 13.43
CA LEU A 321 6.99 -13.07 12.81
C LEU A 321 6.26 -14.16 12.01
N PRO A 322 4.97 -14.39 12.26
CA PRO A 322 4.18 -15.34 11.47
C PRO A 322 4.06 -14.85 10.02
N PHE A 323 4.35 -15.73 9.06
CA PHE A 323 4.26 -15.40 7.65
C PHE A 323 2.79 -15.40 7.18
N HIS A 324 2.40 -14.36 6.48
CA HIS A 324 1.13 -14.22 5.74
C HIS A 324 1.31 -13.21 4.59
N LEU A 325 0.32 -13.10 3.69
CA LEU A 325 0.39 -12.20 2.53
C LEU A 325 0.63 -10.72 2.89
N GLY A 326 0.30 -10.30 4.09
CA GLY A 326 0.59 -8.95 4.58
C GLY A 326 2.09 -8.61 4.61
N TRP A 327 3.01 -9.57 4.49
CA TRP A 327 4.44 -9.31 4.36
C TRP A 327 4.79 -8.55 3.08
N TRP A 328 3.95 -8.60 2.04
CA TRP A 328 4.12 -7.74 0.86
C TRP A 328 4.06 -6.24 1.18
N ALA A 329 3.59 -5.87 2.37
CA ALA A 329 3.67 -4.51 2.90
C ALA A 329 5.11 -3.99 3.09
N PHE A 330 6.11 -4.85 3.16
CA PHE A 330 7.53 -4.45 3.18
C PHE A 330 8.04 -3.95 1.83
N THR A 331 7.40 -4.32 0.71
CA THR A 331 7.95 -4.11 -0.64
C THR A 331 7.49 -2.80 -1.28
N PHE A 332 6.21 -2.68 -1.66
CA PHE A 332 5.74 -1.49 -2.35
C PHE A 332 6.03 -0.18 -1.58
N PRO A 333 5.77 -0.06 -0.28
CA PRO A 333 6.00 1.17 0.46
C PRO A 333 7.46 1.60 0.47
N LEU A 334 8.36 0.65 0.73
CA LEU A 334 9.80 0.91 0.70
C LEU A 334 10.26 1.26 -0.72
N GLY A 335 9.72 0.58 -1.75
CA GLY A 335 10.00 0.88 -3.13
C GLY A 335 9.57 2.28 -3.56
N ALA A 336 8.36 2.70 -3.18
CA ALA A 336 7.89 4.06 -3.43
C ALA A 336 8.78 5.12 -2.77
N TYR A 337 9.19 4.87 -1.52
CA TYR A 337 10.11 5.74 -0.80
C TYR A 337 11.53 5.75 -1.42
N THR A 338 12.00 4.60 -1.92
CA THR A 338 13.27 4.49 -2.67
C THR A 338 13.22 5.33 -3.95
N VAL A 339 12.17 5.20 -4.76
CA VAL A 339 11.98 5.97 -5.99
C VAL A 339 11.91 7.48 -5.69
N ALA A 340 11.24 7.87 -4.59
CA ALA A 340 11.21 9.24 -4.13
C ALA A 340 12.62 9.75 -3.79
N THR A 341 13.40 8.95 -3.08
CA THR A 341 14.77 9.31 -2.69
C THR A 341 15.66 9.50 -3.92
N VAL A 342 15.61 8.58 -4.92
CA VAL A 342 16.34 8.71 -6.18
C VAL A 342 15.95 10.01 -6.91
N THR A 343 14.65 10.29 -7.01
CA THR A 343 14.16 11.46 -7.74
C THR A 343 14.57 12.77 -7.07
N LEU A 344 14.47 12.84 -5.75
CA LEU A 344 14.90 14.02 -4.98
C LEU A 344 16.42 14.17 -4.99
N ALA A 345 17.19 13.08 -4.87
CA ALA A 345 18.65 13.12 -4.97
C ALA A 345 19.09 13.78 -6.28
N ARG A 346 18.47 13.42 -7.39
CA ARG A 346 18.75 13.99 -8.73
C ARG A 346 18.25 15.42 -8.87
N SER A 347 17.07 15.74 -8.31
CA SER A 347 16.54 17.11 -8.35
C SER A 347 17.39 18.08 -7.54
N TRP A 348 17.97 17.64 -6.42
CA TRP A 348 18.87 18.43 -5.59
C TRP A 348 20.34 18.31 -5.99
N GLN A 349 20.69 17.43 -6.96
CA GLN A 349 22.06 17.09 -7.31
C GLN A 349 22.90 16.70 -6.08
N ALA A 350 22.32 15.90 -5.19
CA ALA A 350 22.87 15.57 -3.88
C ALA A 350 23.39 14.10 -3.83
N PRO A 351 24.72 13.86 -4.01
CA PRO A 351 25.29 12.52 -4.04
C PRO A 351 25.04 11.70 -2.75
N VAL A 352 24.97 12.37 -1.61
CA VAL A 352 24.66 11.69 -0.33
C VAL A 352 23.28 11.04 -0.36
N LEU A 353 22.28 11.70 -0.96
CA LEU A 353 20.94 11.13 -1.12
C LEU A 353 20.91 9.95 -2.11
N GLU A 354 21.77 9.96 -3.14
CA GLU A 354 21.96 8.78 -3.99
C GLU A 354 22.50 7.59 -3.17
N GLY A 355 23.43 7.82 -2.24
CA GLY A 355 23.91 6.78 -1.32
C GLY A 355 22.79 6.23 -0.43
N VAL A 356 21.92 7.10 0.10
CA VAL A 356 20.72 6.69 0.85
C VAL A 356 19.79 5.86 -0.03
N ALA A 357 19.57 6.28 -1.30
CA ALA A 357 18.74 5.54 -2.25
C ALA A 357 19.28 4.13 -2.53
N VAL A 358 20.60 3.95 -2.63
CA VAL A 358 21.23 2.63 -2.76
C VAL A 358 20.92 1.74 -1.55
N LEU A 359 21.07 2.25 -0.34
CA LEU A 359 20.77 1.49 0.87
C LEU A 359 19.30 1.04 0.94
N LEU A 360 18.38 1.95 0.63
CA LEU A 360 16.95 1.66 0.56
C LEU A 360 16.63 0.63 -0.52
N TYR A 361 17.27 0.73 -1.69
CA TYR A 361 17.13 -0.22 -2.79
C TYR A 361 17.61 -1.61 -2.40
N LEU A 362 18.78 -1.74 -1.77
CA LEU A 362 19.29 -3.02 -1.30
C LEU A 362 18.36 -3.66 -0.27
N ALA A 363 17.83 -2.87 0.65
CA ALA A 363 16.83 -3.33 1.61
C ALA A 363 15.54 -3.79 0.89
N LEU A 364 15.07 -3.05 -0.13
CA LEU A 364 13.92 -3.41 -0.95
C LEU A 364 14.13 -4.75 -1.66
N VAL A 365 15.29 -4.96 -2.30
CA VAL A 365 15.66 -6.23 -2.94
C VAL A 365 15.63 -7.36 -1.92
N GLY A 366 16.26 -7.16 -0.75
CA GLY A 366 16.27 -8.14 0.33
C GLY A 366 14.87 -8.53 0.79
N PHE A 367 14.01 -7.56 1.06
CA PHE A 367 12.61 -7.83 1.42
C PHE A 367 11.85 -8.54 0.30
N TRP A 368 12.00 -8.10 -0.94
CA TRP A 368 11.31 -8.72 -2.07
C TRP A 368 11.70 -10.19 -2.24
N VAL A 369 13.00 -10.52 -2.15
CA VAL A 369 13.50 -11.90 -2.24
C VAL A 369 12.93 -12.75 -1.10
N VAL A 370 13.01 -12.27 0.14
CA VAL A 370 12.50 -13.02 1.31
C VAL A 370 10.99 -13.24 1.22
N VAL A 371 10.23 -12.18 0.90
CA VAL A 371 8.76 -12.27 0.82
C VAL A 371 8.34 -13.17 -0.33
N THR A 372 8.99 -13.08 -1.49
CA THR A 372 8.72 -13.95 -2.64
C THR A 372 9.00 -15.41 -2.30
N ALA A 373 10.17 -15.72 -1.73
CA ALA A 373 10.54 -17.08 -1.33
C ALA A 373 9.52 -17.67 -0.33
N ARG A 374 9.13 -16.89 0.68
CA ARG A 374 8.11 -17.30 1.67
C ARG A 374 6.74 -17.48 1.05
N THR A 375 6.34 -16.61 0.10
CA THR A 375 5.07 -16.72 -0.62
C THR A 375 5.03 -17.98 -1.46
N VAL A 376 6.07 -18.28 -2.24
CA VAL A 376 6.19 -19.49 -3.06
C VAL A 376 6.11 -20.74 -2.17
N THR A 377 6.92 -20.80 -1.11
CA THR A 377 6.92 -21.93 -0.17
C THR A 377 5.55 -22.14 0.48
N ALA A 378 4.87 -21.06 0.91
CA ALA A 378 3.55 -21.15 1.53
C ALA A 378 2.45 -21.57 0.53
N THR A 379 2.58 -21.15 -0.74
CA THR A 379 1.66 -21.53 -1.82
C THR A 379 1.78 -23.00 -2.14
N HIS A 380 3.03 -23.53 -2.30
CA HIS A 380 3.27 -24.95 -2.52
C HIS A 380 2.79 -25.82 -1.36
N ALA A 381 3.00 -25.37 -0.12
CA ALA A 381 2.54 -26.08 1.07
C ALA A 381 1.02 -25.94 1.33
N GLY A 382 0.28 -25.20 0.49
CA GLY A 382 -1.16 -24.96 0.66
C GLY A 382 -1.54 -24.06 1.84
N ARG A 383 -0.56 -23.58 2.63
CA ARG A 383 -0.79 -22.81 3.88
C ARG A 383 -1.35 -21.42 3.66
N ILE A 384 -1.15 -20.84 2.47
CA ILE A 384 -1.60 -19.48 2.14
C ILE A 384 -3.12 -19.41 1.90
N TRP A 385 -3.79 -20.54 1.75
CA TRP A 385 -5.22 -20.66 1.47
C TRP A 385 -6.06 -20.89 2.73
N HIS A 386 -5.42 -21.01 3.90
CA HIS A 386 -6.11 -21.13 5.19
C HIS A 386 -6.23 -19.74 5.80
N ARG A 387 -7.46 -19.27 6.02
CA ARG A 387 -7.81 -18.06 6.76
C ARG A 387 -8.05 -18.39 8.22
#